data_22b943177257a225e6f2879106d66425
#
_entry.id   22b943177257a225e6f2879106d66425
#
_cell.length_a   1.000
_cell.length_b   1.000
_cell.length_c   1.000
_cell.angle_alpha   90.00
_cell.angle_beta   90.00
_cell.angle_gamma   90.00
#
_symmetry.space_group_name_H-M   'P 1'
#
loop_
_entity.id
_entity.type
_entity.pdbx_description
1 polymer ?
#
loop_
_entity_poly.entity_id
_entity_poly.type
_entity_poly.pdbx_seq_one_letter_code
_entity_poly.pdbx_strand_id
1 'polypeptide(L)'
;MKKALIDLNIILDMLNKRQGHEAALAVYDLCVKKKLKGYVSSHEITTLAYFMEKEKYNKRKRDKIITSLLDNLSVLTANEKILRDALDSEIDDYEDAIIDELASKEKIDFIVTRNLKDFKQSRNNIYTAIEALEMMEIK
;
A
#
# COMPACT_ATOMS: atom_id res chain seq x y z
N MET A 1 -11.19 -13.80 -4.53
CA MET A 1 -10.73 -12.44 -4.91
C MET A 1 -9.28 -12.27 -4.48
N LYS A 2 -8.44 -11.76 -5.35
CA LYS A 2 -7.03 -11.49 -5.02
C LYS A 2 -6.94 -10.38 -3.97
N LYS A 3 -5.95 -10.52 -3.09
CA LYS A 3 -5.66 -9.54 -2.02
C LYS A 3 -4.34 -8.85 -2.32
N ALA A 4 -4.33 -7.53 -2.29
CA ALA A 4 -3.12 -6.73 -2.53
C ALA A 4 -2.92 -5.72 -1.41
N LEU A 5 -1.71 -5.61 -0.90
CA LEU A 5 -1.33 -4.56 0.04
C LEU A 5 -0.68 -3.43 -0.76
N ILE A 6 -1.26 -2.25 -0.66
CA ILE A 6 -0.84 -1.09 -1.46
C ILE A 6 0.15 -0.27 -0.63
N ASP A 7 1.38 -0.15 -1.11
CA ASP A 7 2.40 0.64 -0.44
C ASP A 7 2.11 2.14 -0.58
N LEU A 8 2.52 2.91 0.41
CA LEU A 8 2.27 4.35 0.46
C LEU A 8 2.74 5.08 -0.80
N ASN A 9 3.88 4.68 -1.37
CA ASN A 9 4.38 5.38 -2.56
C ASN A 9 3.45 5.28 -3.77
N ILE A 10 2.66 4.20 -3.87
CA ILE A 10 1.63 4.08 -4.91
C ILE A 10 0.53 5.12 -4.68
N ILE A 11 0.11 5.28 -3.42
CA ILE A 11 -0.91 6.27 -3.08
C ILE A 11 -0.39 7.69 -3.36
N LEU A 12 0.86 7.96 -3.01
CA LEU A 12 1.48 9.26 -3.27
C LEU A 12 1.62 9.53 -4.79
N ASP A 13 1.97 8.52 -5.58
CA ASP A 13 2.03 8.67 -7.03
C ASP A 13 0.67 9.06 -7.60
N MET A 14 -0.38 8.43 -7.08
CA MET A 14 -1.74 8.71 -7.50
C MET A 14 -2.14 10.15 -7.16
N LEU A 15 -1.87 10.60 -5.93
CA LEU A 15 -2.28 11.93 -5.46
C LEU A 15 -1.46 13.05 -6.05
N ASN A 16 -0.16 12.83 -6.26
CA ASN A 16 0.76 13.86 -6.74
C ASN A 16 0.97 13.83 -8.26
N LYS A 17 0.25 12.97 -8.94
CA LYS A 17 0.36 12.80 -10.40
C LYS A 17 1.80 12.59 -10.85
N ARG A 18 2.55 11.81 -10.07
CA ARG A 18 3.94 11.44 -10.41
C ARG A 18 3.95 10.49 -11.59
N GLN A 19 5.13 10.27 -12.15
CA GLN A 19 5.30 9.26 -13.20
C GLN A 19 4.74 7.92 -12.71
N GLY A 20 3.93 7.30 -13.54
CA GLY A 20 3.26 6.03 -13.16
C GLY A 20 1.92 6.23 -12.45
N HIS A 21 1.45 7.48 -12.29
CA HIS A 21 0.19 7.72 -11.58
C HIS A 21 -1.01 7.07 -12.27
N GLU A 22 -0.97 6.93 -13.59
CA GLU A 22 -2.07 6.30 -14.32
C GLU A 22 -2.22 4.82 -13.92
N ALA A 23 -1.10 4.11 -13.81
CA ALA A 23 -1.13 2.71 -13.37
C ALA A 23 -1.58 2.60 -11.92
N ALA A 24 -1.11 3.52 -11.05
CA ALA A 24 -1.52 3.57 -9.65
C ALA A 24 -3.03 3.80 -9.54
N LEU A 25 -3.57 4.74 -10.31
CA LEU A 25 -5.02 5.00 -10.36
C LEU A 25 -5.78 3.77 -10.83
N ALA A 26 -5.27 3.05 -11.83
CA ALA A 26 -5.92 1.86 -12.35
C ALA A 26 -5.98 0.74 -11.31
N VAL A 27 -4.90 0.57 -10.51
CA VAL A 27 -4.91 -0.39 -9.40
C VAL A 27 -5.96 0.01 -8.36
N TYR A 28 -5.97 1.29 -7.98
CA TYR A 28 -6.96 1.79 -7.01
C TYR A 28 -8.38 1.60 -7.54
N ASP A 29 -8.61 1.85 -8.83
CA ASP A 29 -9.91 1.66 -9.45
C ASP A 29 -10.39 0.22 -9.35
N LEU A 30 -9.50 -0.76 -9.49
CA LEU A 30 -9.85 -2.16 -9.27
C LEU A 30 -10.35 -2.40 -7.85
N CYS A 31 -9.77 -1.70 -6.87
CA CYS A 31 -10.22 -1.78 -5.48
C CYS A 31 -11.60 -1.13 -5.31
N VAL A 32 -11.82 0.03 -5.93
CA VAL A 32 -13.10 0.74 -5.90
C VAL A 32 -14.22 -0.15 -6.49
N LYS A 33 -13.91 -0.81 -7.59
CA LYS A 33 -14.86 -1.69 -8.28
C LYS A 33 -15.00 -3.07 -7.64
N LYS A 34 -14.27 -3.31 -6.56
CA LYS A 34 -14.27 -4.58 -5.83
C LYS A 34 -13.86 -5.78 -6.67
N LYS A 35 -12.98 -5.54 -7.63
CA LYS A 35 -12.34 -6.59 -8.43
C LYS A 35 -11.04 -7.07 -7.79
N LEU A 36 -10.47 -6.24 -6.93
CA LEU A 36 -9.26 -6.52 -6.16
C LEU A 36 -9.54 -6.10 -4.73
N LYS A 37 -9.20 -6.93 -3.76
CA LYS A 37 -9.32 -6.53 -2.36
C LYS A 37 -8.03 -5.83 -1.95
N GLY A 38 -8.11 -4.51 -1.83
CA GLY A 38 -6.96 -3.67 -1.48
C GLY A 38 -6.85 -3.47 0.02
N TYR A 39 -5.61 -3.46 0.50
CA TYR A 39 -5.29 -3.24 1.91
C TYR A 39 -4.25 -2.14 2.01
N VAL A 40 -4.25 -1.46 3.14
CA VAL A 40 -3.25 -0.46 3.51
C VAL A 40 -2.99 -0.60 5.00
N SER A 41 -1.79 -0.26 5.46
CA SER A 41 -1.51 -0.29 6.89
C SER A 41 -1.96 1.01 7.55
N SER A 42 -2.33 0.92 8.84
CA SER A 42 -2.76 2.10 9.58
C SER A 42 -1.65 3.15 9.68
N HIS A 43 -0.39 2.73 9.82
CA HIS A 43 0.71 3.70 9.91
C HIS A 43 0.95 4.42 8.58
N GLU A 44 0.65 3.78 7.45
CA GLU A 44 0.73 4.47 6.14
C GLU A 44 -0.29 5.59 6.04
N ILE A 45 -1.48 5.40 6.60
CA ILE A 45 -2.51 6.44 6.61
C ILE A 45 -2.04 7.66 7.42
N THR A 46 -1.44 7.43 8.59
CA THR A 46 -0.93 8.55 9.40
C THR A 46 0.25 9.24 8.74
N THR A 47 1.12 8.48 8.08
CA THR A 47 2.25 9.06 7.32
C THR A 47 1.72 9.88 6.14
N LEU A 48 0.70 9.39 5.45
CA LEU A 48 0.05 10.14 4.37
C LEU A 48 -0.52 11.46 4.88
N ALA A 49 -1.21 11.43 6.02
CA ALA A 49 -1.77 12.65 6.63
C ALA A 49 -0.66 13.67 6.91
N TYR A 50 0.48 13.20 7.42
CA TYR A 50 1.64 14.06 7.67
C TYR A 50 2.13 14.72 6.37
N PHE A 51 2.28 13.95 5.30
CA PHE A 51 2.70 14.51 4.02
C PHE A 51 1.71 15.53 3.47
N MET A 52 0.42 15.26 3.57
CA MET A 52 -0.61 16.19 3.11
C MET A 52 -0.58 17.49 3.90
N GLU A 53 -0.39 17.40 5.21
CA GLU A 53 -0.28 18.60 6.06
C GLU A 53 0.96 19.42 5.70
N LYS A 54 2.08 18.74 5.44
CA LYS A 54 3.31 19.38 5.02
C LYS A 54 3.15 20.09 3.67
N GLU A 55 2.38 19.51 2.76
CA GLU A 55 2.07 20.10 1.47
C GLU A 55 0.91 21.10 1.54
N LYS A 56 0.52 21.48 2.76
CA LYS A 56 -0.48 22.51 3.04
C LYS A 56 -1.89 22.20 2.54
N TYR A 57 -2.24 20.91 2.51
CA TYR A 57 -3.63 20.53 2.29
C TYR A 57 -4.44 21.04 3.49
N ASN A 58 -5.60 21.64 3.26
CA ASN A 58 -6.46 21.97 4.38
C ASN A 58 -7.11 20.69 4.95
N LYS A 59 -7.62 20.82 6.17
CA LYS A 59 -8.21 19.67 6.87
C LYS A 59 -9.32 19.02 6.07
N ARG A 60 -10.18 19.80 5.44
CA ARG A 60 -11.31 19.29 4.68
C ARG A 60 -10.89 18.42 3.51
N LYS A 61 -9.89 18.88 2.76
CA LYS A 61 -9.36 18.13 1.62
C LYS A 61 -8.65 16.86 2.08
N ARG A 62 -7.81 16.97 3.12
CA ARG A 62 -7.13 15.83 3.72
C ARG A 62 -8.13 14.75 4.16
N ASP A 63 -9.13 15.16 4.92
CA ASP A 63 -10.10 14.21 5.48
C ASP A 63 -10.94 13.55 4.38
N LYS A 64 -11.25 14.27 3.32
CA LYS A 64 -11.97 13.71 2.18
C LYS A 64 -11.16 12.61 1.49
N ILE A 65 -9.87 12.83 1.30
CA ILE A 65 -8.98 11.85 0.69
C ILE A 65 -8.86 10.62 1.58
N ILE A 66 -8.63 10.81 2.88
CA ILE A 66 -8.51 9.69 3.81
C ILE A 66 -9.80 8.89 3.86
N THR A 67 -10.96 9.56 3.90
CA THR A 67 -12.24 8.88 3.90
C THR A 67 -12.41 7.99 2.67
N SER A 68 -12.04 8.51 1.49
CA SER A 68 -12.11 7.73 0.26
C SER A 68 -11.24 6.47 0.34
N LEU A 69 -10.02 6.61 0.86
CA LEU A 69 -9.13 5.47 1.02
C LEU A 69 -9.72 4.44 1.99
N LEU A 70 -10.25 4.89 3.11
CA LEU A 70 -10.84 3.98 4.10
C LEU A 70 -12.13 3.31 3.61
N ASP A 71 -12.87 3.97 2.72
CA ASP A 71 -14.08 3.39 2.13
C ASP A 71 -13.75 2.28 1.13
N ASN A 72 -12.59 2.33 0.50
CA ASN A 72 -12.24 1.43 -0.61
C ASN A 72 -11.14 0.43 -0.28
N LEU A 73 -10.40 0.63 0.81
CA LEU A 73 -9.31 -0.24 1.23
C LEU A 73 -9.56 -0.74 2.64
N SER A 74 -9.13 -1.95 2.93
CA SER A 74 -9.15 -2.49 4.29
C SER A 74 -7.86 -2.11 5.00
N VAL A 75 -7.94 -1.83 6.29
CA VAL A 75 -6.78 -1.38 7.06
C VAL A 75 -6.21 -2.52 7.87
N LEU A 76 -4.89 -2.71 7.79
CA LEU A 76 -4.15 -3.65 8.61
C LEU A 76 -3.39 -2.88 9.69
N THR A 77 -3.41 -3.42 10.90
CA THR A 77 -2.76 -2.78 12.06
C THR A 77 -1.68 -3.70 12.61
N ALA A 78 -0.48 -3.14 12.79
CA ALA A 78 0.63 -3.88 13.38
C ALA A 78 0.46 -3.92 14.90
N ASN A 79 0.37 -5.13 15.45
CA ASN A 79 0.37 -5.31 16.90
C ASN A 79 1.82 -5.50 17.38
N GLU A 80 2.00 -5.72 18.69
CA GLU A 80 3.33 -5.88 19.26
C GLU A 80 4.10 -7.04 18.61
N LYS A 81 3.43 -8.15 18.34
CA LYS A 81 4.09 -9.31 17.74
C LYS A 81 4.63 -8.98 16.34
N ILE A 82 3.83 -8.29 15.52
CA ILE A 82 4.28 -7.85 14.19
C ILE A 82 5.48 -6.92 14.31
N LEU A 83 5.42 -5.97 15.24
CA LEU A 83 6.52 -5.03 15.45
C LEU A 83 7.81 -5.73 15.87
N ARG A 84 7.71 -6.77 16.71
CA ARG A 84 8.87 -7.55 17.13
C ARG A 84 9.39 -8.43 16.00
N ASP A 85 8.49 -9.09 15.27
CA ASP A 85 8.89 -9.97 14.16
C ASP A 85 9.60 -9.17 13.07
N ALA A 86 9.19 -7.92 12.84
CA ALA A 86 9.83 -7.06 11.84
C ALA A 86 11.29 -6.74 12.20
N LEU A 87 11.65 -6.75 13.50
CA LEU A 87 13.04 -6.53 13.92
C LEU A 87 13.96 -7.64 13.44
N ASP A 88 13.42 -8.86 13.24
CA ASP A 88 14.19 -10.01 12.79
C ASP A 88 14.14 -10.18 11.26
N SER A 89 13.47 -9.27 10.56
CA SER A 89 13.37 -9.32 9.11
C SER A 89 14.72 -9.01 8.44
N GLU A 90 14.93 -9.59 7.27
CA GLU A 90 16.09 -9.27 6.44
C GLU A 90 15.89 -7.98 5.63
N ILE A 91 14.67 -7.41 5.65
CA ILE A 91 14.40 -6.12 5.01
C ILE A 91 14.99 -5.02 5.91
N ASP A 92 15.84 -4.17 5.32
CA ASP A 92 16.59 -3.16 6.08
C ASP A 92 15.70 -2.05 6.63
N ASP A 93 14.76 -1.56 5.85
CA ASP A 93 13.86 -0.50 6.30
C ASP A 93 12.78 -1.09 7.20
N TYR A 94 12.67 -0.56 8.42
CA TYR A 94 11.76 -1.11 9.42
C TYR A 94 10.29 -1.00 9.00
N GLU A 95 9.89 0.12 8.42
CA GLU A 95 8.50 0.26 7.96
C GLU A 95 8.16 -0.74 6.86
N ASP A 96 9.09 -0.97 5.93
CA ASP A 96 8.91 -1.96 4.88
C ASP A 96 8.86 -3.37 5.45
N ALA A 97 9.66 -3.63 6.50
CA ALA A 97 9.62 -4.92 7.19
C ALA A 97 8.26 -5.15 7.84
N ILE A 98 7.67 -4.11 8.42
CA ILE A 98 6.32 -4.19 9.00
C ILE A 98 5.28 -4.49 7.91
N ILE A 99 5.37 -3.82 6.78
CA ILE A 99 4.48 -4.06 5.63
C ILE A 99 4.56 -5.52 5.21
N ASP A 100 5.77 -6.04 5.10
CA ASP A 100 6.01 -7.42 4.69
C ASP A 100 5.42 -8.43 5.69
N GLU A 101 5.60 -8.18 6.99
CA GLU A 101 5.05 -9.02 8.05
C GLU A 101 3.51 -8.99 8.04
N LEU A 102 2.92 -7.81 7.84
CA LEU A 102 1.47 -7.67 7.74
C LEU A 102 0.94 -8.45 6.54
N ALA A 103 1.60 -8.35 5.41
CA ALA A 103 1.22 -9.07 4.20
C ALA A 103 1.24 -10.58 4.42
N SER A 104 2.29 -11.09 5.06
CA SER A 104 2.41 -12.52 5.36
C SER A 104 1.31 -13.00 6.31
N LYS A 105 1.04 -12.23 7.36
CA LYS A 105 0.03 -12.59 8.35
C LYS A 105 -1.38 -12.62 7.76
N GLU A 106 -1.70 -11.65 6.91
CA GLU A 106 -3.02 -11.54 6.28
C GLU A 106 -3.15 -12.47 5.06
N LYS A 107 -2.08 -13.14 4.67
CA LYS A 107 -2.04 -13.98 3.47
C LYS A 107 -2.39 -13.17 2.21
N ILE A 108 -1.75 -12.02 2.11
CA ILE A 108 -1.87 -11.14 0.94
C ILE A 108 -1.26 -11.85 -0.27
N ASP A 109 -1.90 -11.74 -1.42
CA ASP A 109 -1.39 -12.36 -2.64
C ASP A 109 -0.19 -11.62 -3.20
N PHE A 110 -0.16 -10.30 -3.13
CA PHE A 110 0.99 -9.51 -3.56
C PHE A 110 0.98 -8.11 -2.95
N ILE A 111 2.17 -7.54 -2.83
CA ILE A 111 2.37 -6.15 -2.41
C ILE A 111 2.59 -5.32 -3.67
N VAL A 112 1.92 -4.18 -3.78
CA VAL A 112 2.12 -3.25 -4.89
C VAL A 112 2.97 -2.10 -4.40
N THR A 113 4.14 -1.92 -5.01
CA THR A 113 5.09 -0.86 -4.62
C THR A 113 5.82 -0.34 -5.85
N ARG A 114 6.31 0.90 -5.76
CA ARG A 114 7.18 1.45 -6.79
C ARG A 114 8.63 0.99 -6.59
N ASN A 115 9.00 0.66 -5.36
CA ASN A 115 10.38 0.38 -4.97
C ASN A 115 10.62 -1.11 -4.74
N LEU A 116 10.74 -1.87 -5.83
CA LEU A 116 10.98 -3.32 -5.73
C LEU A 116 12.23 -3.66 -4.92
N LYS A 117 13.26 -2.81 -4.97
CA LYS A 117 14.52 -3.02 -4.25
C LYS A 117 14.31 -3.11 -2.74
N ASP A 118 13.39 -2.30 -2.20
CA ASP A 118 13.17 -2.24 -0.76
C ASP A 118 12.57 -3.54 -0.22
N PHE A 119 11.95 -4.32 -1.10
CA PHE A 119 11.33 -5.60 -0.73
C PHE A 119 12.08 -6.80 -1.30
N LYS A 120 13.32 -6.62 -1.71
CA LYS A 120 14.13 -7.66 -2.34
C LYS A 120 14.23 -8.94 -1.49
N GLN A 121 14.24 -8.79 -0.16
CA GLN A 121 14.34 -9.92 0.76
C GLN A 121 12.97 -10.45 1.22
N SER A 122 11.89 -9.92 0.65
CA SER A 122 10.54 -10.34 1.00
C SER A 122 10.25 -11.77 0.55
N ARG A 123 9.43 -12.47 1.33
CA ARG A 123 8.89 -13.78 0.96
C ARG A 123 7.56 -13.64 0.21
N ASN A 124 7.05 -12.42 0.09
CA ASN A 124 5.81 -12.12 -0.61
C ASN A 124 6.08 -11.82 -2.09
N ASN A 125 5.05 -11.93 -2.91
CA ASN A 125 5.11 -11.49 -4.30
C ASN A 125 5.06 -9.95 -4.30
N ILE A 126 6.00 -9.34 -4.99
CA ILE A 126 6.14 -7.87 -5.03
C ILE A 126 5.98 -7.43 -6.47
N TYR A 127 5.03 -6.55 -6.72
CA TYR A 127 4.75 -6.04 -8.07
C TYR A 127 4.74 -4.53 -8.11
N THR A 128 5.17 -3.96 -9.23
CA THR A 128 4.86 -2.56 -9.54
C THR A 128 3.37 -2.47 -9.90
N ALA A 129 2.85 -1.23 -9.99
CA ALA A 129 1.45 -1.05 -10.41
C ALA A 129 1.20 -1.67 -11.79
N ILE A 130 2.12 -1.49 -12.74
CA ILE A 130 1.99 -2.06 -14.07
C ILE A 130 1.97 -3.58 -14.01
N GLU A 131 2.89 -4.18 -13.25
CA GLU A 131 2.94 -5.64 -13.08
C GLU A 131 1.68 -6.18 -12.42
N ALA A 132 1.14 -5.44 -11.44
CA ALA A 132 -0.10 -5.83 -10.76
C ALA A 132 -1.27 -5.84 -11.74
N LEU A 133 -1.36 -4.84 -12.62
CA LEU A 133 -2.40 -4.79 -13.64
C LEU A 133 -2.29 -5.95 -14.61
N GLU A 134 -1.06 -6.29 -15.04
CA GLU A 134 -0.83 -7.44 -15.91
C GLU A 134 -1.25 -8.74 -15.22
N MET A 135 -0.91 -8.88 -13.94
CA MET A 135 -1.29 -10.06 -13.16
C MET A 135 -2.80 -10.19 -13.06
N MET A 136 -3.52 -9.09 -12.90
CA MET A 136 -4.98 -9.10 -12.77
C MET A 136 -5.70 -9.38 -14.09
N GLU A 137 -5.05 -9.18 -15.22
CA GLU A 137 -5.61 -9.51 -16.54
C GLU A 137 -5.52 -10.99 -16.84
N ILE A 138 -4.64 -11.71 -16.18
CA ILE A 138 -4.46 -13.15 -16.36
C ILE A 138 -5.59 -13.88 -15.63
N LYS A 139 -6.37 -14.62 -16.36
CA LYS A 139 -7.52 -15.36 -15.79
C LYS A 139 -7.26 -16.85 -15.75
#